data_d719ed558f62a8ea9e342c5cccc1a15e
#
_entry.id   d719ed558f62a8ea9e342c5cccc1a15e
#
_cell.length_a   1.000
_cell.length_b   1.000
_cell.length_c   1.000
_cell.angle_alpha   90.00
_cell.angle_beta   90.00
_cell.angle_gamma   90.00
#
_symmetry.space_group_name_H-M   'P 1'
#
loop_
_entity.id
_entity.type
_entity.pdbx_description
1 polymer ?
#
loop_
_entity_poly.entity_id
_entity_poly.type
_entity_poly.pdbx_seq_one_letter_code
_entity_poly.pdbx_strand_id
1 'polypeptide(L)'
;MRSFQISAVFPHLTVLENVRIALQRRRGSSLDFWRSDRVLHELDERAQELIDAVGLSSFVGSTAGELPYGRKRALEIATTLALDPEMMLLDEPTAGMTHEDVERIAALIRKVAANRTVLMVEHNLSVVSTLSDQITVLARGEVLAEGDYQSVSTNPKVVEAYLGTAHG
;
A
#
# COMPACT_ATOMS: atom_id res chain seq x y z
N MET A 1 -5.03 -11.78 13.09
CA MET A 1 -4.86 -10.42 13.63
C MET A 1 -5.49 -9.44 12.65
N ARG A 2 -6.55 -8.75 13.04
CA ARG A 2 -7.28 -7.83 12.17
C ARG A 2 -6.39 -6.64 11.88
N SER A 3 -5.95 -6.46 10.63
CA SER A 3 -5.36 -5.20 10.18
C SER A 3 -6.50 -4.18 10.16
N PHE A 4 -6.54 -3.32 11.16
CA PHE A 4 -7.40 -2.14 11.10
C PHE A 4 -6.80 -1.20 10.04
N GLN A 5 -7.65 -0.55 9.26
CA GLN A 5 -7.35 0.67 8.52
C GLN A 5 -6.95 1.81 9.49
N ILE A 6 -5.94 1.59 10.30
CA ILE A 6 -5.32 2.68 11.03
C ILE A 6 -4.22 3.14 10.10
N SER A 7 -4.50 4.21 9.37
CA SER A 7 -3.46 4.98 8.71
C SER A 7 -2.36 5.21 9.72
N ALA A 8 -1.23 4.53 9.54
CA ALA A 8 -0.06 4.69 10.41
C ALA A 8 0.64 6.04 10.13
N VAL A 9 -0.11 7.03 9.67
CA VAL A 9 0.33 8.35 9.28
C VAL A 9 -0.12 9.37 10.33
N PHE A 10 0.81 10.15 10.82
CA PHE A 10 0.56 11.27 11.74
C PHE A 10 0.16 12.51 10.90
N PRO A 11 -1.12 12.94 10.92
CA PRO A 11 -1.62 13.95 9.99
C PRO A 11 -1.01 15.35 10.21
N HIS A 12 -0.53 15.64 11.42
CA HIS A 12 0.08 16.92 11.77
C HIS A 12 1.59 16.99 11.52
N LEU A 13 2.21 15.88 11.15
CA LEU A 13 3.62 15.81 10.79
C LEU A 13 3.81 15.89 9.27
N THR A 14 4.99 16.32 8.87
CA THR A 14 5.38 16.35 7.45
C THR A 14 5.53 14.93 6.89
N VAL A 15 5.58 14.80 5.57
CA VAL A 15 5.88 13.54 4.88
C VAL A 15 7.22 12.97 5.37
N LEU A 16 8.25 13.80 5.45
CA LEU A 16 9.58 13.38 5.93
C LEU A 16 9.53 12.84 7.36
N GLU A 17 8.89 13.56 8.28
CA GLU A 17 8.78 13.17 9.68
C GLU A 17 8.04 11.84 9.85
N ASN A 18 6.97 11.62 9.10
CA ASN A 18 6.23 10.35 9.10
C ASN A 18 7.13 9.17 8.73
N VAL A 19 7.89 9.28 7.64
CA VAL A 19 8.79 8.21 7.18
C VAL A 19 9.96 8.01 8.16
N ARG A 20 10.52 9.09 8.73
CA ARG A 20 11.57 9.02 9.76
C ARG A 20 11.12 8.26 10.99
N ILE A 21 9.93 8.54 11.51
CA ILE A 21 9.37 7.81 12.67
C ILE A 21 9.25 6.32 12.38
N ALA A 22 8.80 5.94 11.18
CA ALA A 22 8.72 4.53 10.79
C ALA A 22 10.11 3.86 10.74
N LEU A 23 11.12 4.55 10.20
CA LEU A 23 12.51 4.07 10.19
C LEU A 23 13.12 3.92 11.60
N GLN A 24 12.83 4.87 12.50
CA GLN A 24 13.27 4.80 13.90
C GLN A 24 12.69 3.58 14.62
N ARG A 25 11.42 3.27 14.39
CA ARG A 25 10.74 2.10 14.97
C ARG A 25 11.42 0.79 14.56
N ARG A 26 11.84 0.66 13.32
CA ARG A 26 12.58 -0.53 12.84
C ARG A 26 13.90 -0.74 13.60
N ARG A 27 14.62 0.33 13.92
CA ARG A 27 15.90 0.26 14.65
C ARG A 27 15.74 -0.06 16.15
N GLY A 28 14.51 -0.13 16.68
CA GLY A 28 14.25 -0.40 18.11
C GLY A 28 14.69 0.73 19.06
N SER A 29 15.01 1.90 18.51
CA SER A 29 15.64 3.02 19.24
C SER A 29 14.66 4.18 19.48
N SER A 30 13.41 3.88 19.77
CA SER A 30 12.35 4.89 19.96
C SER A 30 12.57 5.89 21.10
N LEU A 31 13.60 5.68 21.94
CA LEU A 31 13.89 6.51 23.12
C LEU A 31 15.29 7.16 23.10
N ASP A 32 16.07 6.98 22.05
CA ASP A 32 17.43 7.54 21.96
C ASP A 32 17.41 8.99 21.43
N PHE A 33 16.94 9.92 22.26
CA PHE A 33 16.92 11.37 21.96
C PHE A 33 18.32 12.02 21.90
N TRP A 34 19.39 11.28 22.23
CA TRP A 34 20.77 11.78 22.35
C TRP A 34 21.71 11.27 21.26
N ARG A 35 21.19 10.72 20.17
CA ARG A 35 22.07 10.24 19.09
C ARG A 35 22.62 11.38 18.23
N SER A 36 23.89 11.18 17.82
CA SER A 36 24.65 12.16 17.03
C SER A 36 23.95 12.54 15.73
N ASP A 37 24.21 13.76 15.23
CA ASP A 37 23.74 14.31 13.94
C ASP A 37 23.93 13.33 12.78
N ARG A 38 24.95 12.48 12.82
CA ARG A 38 25.23 11.47 11.80
C ARG A 38 24.08 10.43 11.67
N VAL A 39 23.51 9.97 12.79
CA VAL A 39 22.41 9.00 12.77
C VAL A 39 21.13 9.64 12.22
N LEU A 40 20.90 10.91 12.53
CA LEU A 40 19.77 11.66 11.96
C LEU A 40 19.94 11.84 10.45
N HIS A 41 21.15 12.15 9.99
CA HIS A 41 21.48 12.26 8.57
C HIS A 41 21.22 10.95 7.80
N GLU A 42 21.70 9.82 8.31
CA GLU A 42 21.45 8.50 7.69
C GLU A 42 19.95 8.17 7.61
N LEU A 43 19.16 8.56 8.62
CA LEU A 43 17.71 8.41 8.60
C LEU A 43 17.05 9.33 7.57
N ASP A 44 17.55 10.54 7.39
CA ASP A 44 17.04 11.50 6.41
C ASP A 44 17.31 11.03 4.97
N GLU A 45 18.51 10.57 4.69
CA GLU A 45 18.85 10.00 3.38
C GLU A 45 17.95 8.81 3.04
N ARG A 46 17.78 7.88 4.00
CA ARG A 46 16.91 6.72 3.78
C ARG A 46 15.44 7.08 3.69
N ALA A 47 14.97 8.08 4.45
CA ALA A 47 13.61 8.60 4.33
C ALA A 47 13.38 9.23 2.96
N GLN A 48 14.34 10.02 2.46
CA GLN A 48 14.27 10.62 1.15
C GLN A 48 14.19 9.58 0.03
N GLU A 49 15.02 8.53 0.07
CA GLU A 49 14.96 7.42 -0.89
C GLU A 49 13.57 6.77 -0.96
N LEU A 50 12.94 6.54 0.22
CA LEU A 50 11.60 5.96 0.28
C LEU A 50 10.53 6.91 -0.25
N ILE A 51 10.64 8.22 0.06
CA ILE A 51 9.74 9.26 -0.42
C ILE A 51 9.84 9.37 -1.95
N ASP A 52 11.04 9.34 -2.50
CA ASP A 52 11.27 9.36 -3.95
C ASP A 52 10.73 8.10 -4.63
N ALA A 53 10.93 6.94 -3.99
CA ALA A 53 10.45 5.66 -4.50
C ALA A 53 8.92 5.61 -4.67
N VAL A 54 8.18 6.31 -3.80
CA VAL A 54 6.71 6.39 -3.86
C VAL A 54 6.18 7.64 -4.59
N GLY A 55 7.06 8.45 -5.17
CA GLY A 55 6.70 9.63 -5.96
C GLY A 55 6.18 10.81 -5.14
N LEU A 56 6.71 11.01 -3.92
CA LEU A 56 6.34 12.09 -3.01
C LEU A 56 7.43 13.16 -2.85
N SER A 57 8.46 13.19 -3.71
CA SER A 57 9.61 14.12 -3.62
C SER A 57 9.19 15.59 -3.53
N SER A 58 8.16 15.99 -4.28
CA SER A 58 7.64 17.38 -4.25
C SER A 58 6.81 17.70 -3.01
N PHE A 59 6.52 16.72 -2.14
CA PHE A 59 5.69 16.87 -0.94
C PHE A 59 6.46 16.65 0.36
N VAL A 60 7.79 16.55 0.32
CA VAL A 60 8.65 16.20 1.48
C VAL A 60 8.32 17.05 2.72
N GLY A 61 8.18 18.37 2.54
CA GLY A 61 7.86 19.32 3.61
C GLY A 61 6.37 19.57 3.83
N SER A 62 5.49 18.94 3.05
CA SER A 62 4.04 19.12 3.19
C SER A 62 3.52 18.35 4.40
N THR A 63 2.54 18.92 5.10
CA THR A 63 1.83 18.26 6.19
C THR A 63 1.01 17.08 5.64
N ALA A 64 1.14 15.91 6.24
CA ALA A 64 0.48 14.70 5.75
C ALA A 64 -1.05 14.82 5.68
N GLY A 65 -1.65 15.58 6.60
CA GLY A 65 -3.08 15.87 6.60
C GLY A 65 -3.58 16.67 5.40
N GLU A 66 -2.73 17.46 4.76
CA GLU A 66 -3.05 18.32 3.61
C GLU A 66 -2.85 17.63 2.25
N LEU A 67 -2.24 16.45 2.25
CA LEU A 67 -2.01 15.72 1.01
C LEU A 67 -3.33 15.30 0.34
N PRO A 68 -3.41 15.31 -1.00
CA PRO A 68 -4.47 14.62 -1.74
C PRO A 68 -4.55 13.14 -1.36
N TYR A 69 -5.74 12.53 -1.50
CA TYR A 69 -6.00 11.17 -1.03
C TYR A 69 -5.01 10.13 -1.59
N GLY A 70 -4.77 10.11 -2.91
CA GLY A 70 -3.81 9.19 -3.53
C GLY A 70 -2.37 9.41 -3.02
N ARG A 71 -2.00 10.65 -2.64
CA ARG A 71 -0.68 10.94 -2.05
C ARG A 71 -0.59 10.48 -0.60
N LYS A 72 -1.69 10.56 0.17
CA LYS A 72 -1.76 9.95 1.52
C LYS A 72 -1.53 8.45 1.45
N ARG A 73 -2.15 7.77 0.46
CA ARG A 73 -1.95 6.33 0.27
C ARG A 73 -0.51 5.98 -0.11
N ALA A 74 0.13 6.78 -0.97
CA ALA A 74 1.55 6.62 -1.26
C ALA A 74 2.42 6.79 0.00
N LEU A 75 2.10 7.73 0.89
CA LEU A 75 2.79 7.91 2.17
C LEU A 75 2.59 6.71 3.11
N GLU A 76 1.39 6.13 3.17
CA GLU A 76 1.13 4.89 3.93
C GLU A 76 2.00 3.73 3.43
N ILE A 77 2.14 3.58 2.12
CA ILE A 77 3.04 2.60 1.51
C ILE A 77 4.50 2.91 1.88
N ALA A 78 4.95 4.17 1.83
CA ALA A 78 6.31 4.56 2.22
C ALA A 78 6.62 4.23 3.68
N THR A 79 5.71 4.56 4.61
CA THR A 79 5.88 4.24 6.04
C THR A 79 5.89 2.74 6.30
N THR A 80 5.12 1.97 5.55
CA THR A 80 5.16 0.50 5.61
C THR A 80 6.49 -0.05 5.07
N LEU A 81 6.98 0.48 3.94
CA LEU A 81 8.28 0.10 3.36
C LEU A 81 9.45 0.45 4.27
N ALA A 82 9.34 1.50 5.08
CA ALA A 82 10.35 1.87 6.06
C ALA A 82 10.60 0.77 7.12
N LEU A 83 9.60 -0.07 7.37
CA LEU A 83 9.71 -1.24 8.26
C LEU A 83 10.37 -2.44 7.57
N ASP A 84 10.60 -2.38 6.26
CA ASP A 84 11.19 -3.42 5.42
C ASP A 84 10.52 -4.81 5.60
N PRO A 85 9.22 -4.91 5.39
CA PRO A 85 8.50 -6.15 5.58
C PRO A 85 8.79 -7.13 4.44
N GLU A 86 8.84 -8.42 4.73
CA GLU A 86 8.88 -9.49 3.72
C GLU A 86 7.53 -9.63 2.99
N MET A 87 6.43 -9.34 3.69
CA MET A 87 5.07 -9.38 3.17
C MET A 87 4.30 -8.11 3.52
N MET A 88 3.61 -7.55 2.54
CA MET A 88 2.68 -6.43 2.71
C MET A 88 1.23 -6.90 2.57
N LEU A 89 0.37 -6.39 3.46
CA LEU A 89 -1.08 -6.60 3.39
C LEU A 89 -1.73 -5.27 3.01
N LEU A 90 -2.41 -5.25 1.86
CA LEU A 90 -3.10 -4.07 1.35
C LEU A 90 -4.60 -4.36 1.26
N ASP A 91 -5.39 -3.56 1.97
CA ASP A 91 -6.85 -3.66 1.96
C ASP A 91 -7.40 -2.49 1.15
N GLU A 92 -8.04 -2.82 0.01
CA GLU A 92 -8.62 -1.88 -0.96
C GLU A 92 -7.71 -0.67 -1.25
N PRO A 93 -6.45 -0.87 -1.69
CA PRO A 93 -5.47 0.21 -1.84
C PRO A 93 -5.88 1.29 -2.84
N THR A 94 -6.83 1.00 -3.73
CA THR A 94 -7.28 1.94 -4.77
C THR A 94 -8.70 2.50 -4.55
N ALA A 95 -9.37 2.14 -3.44
CA ALA A 95 -10.74 2.56 -3.18
C ALA A 95 -10.87 4.10 -3.10
N GLY A 96 -11.89 4.64 -3.77
CA GLY A 96 -12.21 6.08 -3.72
C GLY A 96 -11.23 6.99 -4.46
N MET A 97 -10.33 6.44 -5.27
CA MET A 97 -9.34 7.20 -6.05
C MET A 97 -9.84 7.60 -7.43
N THR A 98 -9.25 8.66 -7.98
CA THR A 98 -9.39 8.98 -9.40
C THR A 98 -8.67 7.93 -10.25
N HIS A 99 -9.01 7.83 -11.53
CA HIS A 99 -8.36 6.87 -12.45
C HIS A 99 -6.84 7.07 -12.51
N GLU A 100 -6.37 8.31 -12.56
CA GLU A 100 -4.95 8.66 -12.55
C GLU A 100 -4.23 8.20 -11.27
N ASP A 101 -4.88 8.37 -10.11
CA ASP A 101 -4.32 7.93 -8.84
C ASP A 101 -4.28 6.39 -8.74
N VAL A 102 -5.32 5.70 -9.27
CA VAL A 102 -5.35 4.22 -9.35
C VAL A 102 -4.16 3.71 -10.15
N GLU A 103 -3.90 4.26 -11.35
CA GLU A 103 -2.76 3.87 -12.18
C GLU A 103 -1.42 4.09 -11.46
N ARG A 104 -1.28 5.24 -10.78
CA ARG A 104 -0.09 5.59 -10.02
C ARG A 104 0.16 4.62 -8.86
N ILE A 105 -0.87 4.32 -8.08
CA ILE A 105 -0.77 3.38 -6.96
C ILE A 105 -0.54 1.94 -7.46
N ALA A 106 -1.18 1.53 -8.55
CA ALA A 106 -0.94 0.22 -9.16
C ALA A 106 0.52 0.07 -9.62
N ALA A 107 1.07 1.10 -10.29
CA ALA A 107 2.48 1.10 -10.68
C ALA A 107 3.43 1.04 -9.47
N LEU A 108 3.10 1.74 -8.39
CA LEU A 108 3.86 1.68 -7.14
C LEU A 108 3.81 0.28 -6.51
N ILE A 109 2.63 -0.32 -6.39
CA ILE A 109 2.46 -1.67 -5.84
C ILE A 109 3.27 -2.68 -6.66
N ARG A 110 3.22 -2.60 -8.00
CA ARG A 110 4.02 -3.47 -8.89
C ARG A 110 5.52 -3.33 -8.64
N LYS A 111 6.02 -2.11 -8.49
CA LYS A 111 7.43 -1.83 -8.17
C LYS A 111 7.83 -2.44 -6.82
N VAL A 112 6.97 -2.33 -5.82
CA VAL A 112 7.18 -2.87 -4.48
C VAL A 112 7.15 -4.40 -4.48
N ALA A 113 6.22 -5.02 -5.23
CA ALA A 113 6.05 -6.46 -5.33
C ALA A 113 7.25 -7.18 -5.99
N ALA A 114 8.10 -6.46 -6.74
CA ALA A 114 9.27 -7.06 -7.39
C ALA A 114 10.23 -7.78 -6.44
N ASN A 115 10.28 -7.38 -5.16
CA ASN A 115 11.22 -7.93 -4.17
C ASN A 115 10.53 -8.39 -2.87
N ARG A 116 9.20 -8.54 -2.87
CA ARG A 116 8.45 -8.97 -1.67
C ARG A 116 7.07 -9.50 -2.02
N THR A 117 6.48 -10.24 -1.11
CA THR A 117 5.12 -10.72 -1.26
C THR A 117 4.12 -9.60 -0.94
N VAL A 118 3.12 -9.42 -1.80
CA VAL A 118 2.00 -8.51 -1.56
C VAL A 118 0.71 -9.34 -1.57
N LEU A 119 -0.01 -9.33 -0.45
CA LEU A 119 -1.37 -9.84 -0.38
C LEU A 119 -2.33 -8.64 -0.41
N MET A 120 -3.21 -8.61 -1.39
CA MET A 120 -4.11 -7.49 -1.64
C MET A 120 -5.57 -7.97 -1.64
N VAL A 121 -6.44 -7.25 -0.95
CA VAL A 121 -7.90 -7.37 -1.11
C VAL A 121 -8.34 -6.23 -2.03
N GLU A 122 -8.99 -6.53 -3.14
CA GLU A 122 -9.45 -5.56 -4.13
C GLU A 122 -10.72 -6.03 -4.82
N HIS A 123 -11.53 -5.08 -5.22
CA HIS A 123 -12.72 -5.30 -6.02
C HIS A 123 -12.63 -4.64 -7.41
N ASN A 124 -11.59 -3.85 -7.65
CA ASN A 124 -11.31 -3.25 -8.96
C ASN A 124 -10.64 -4.28 -9.87
N LEU A 125 -11.43 -4.85 -10.80
CA LEU A 125 -10.97 -5.93 -11.69
C LEU A 125 -9.79 -5.51 -12.58
N SER A 126 -9.67 -4.23 -12.96
CA SER A 126 -8.55 -3.76 -13.76
C SER A 126 -7.25 -3.76 -12.97
N VAL A 127 -7.29 -3.41 -11.69
CA VAL A 127 -6.15 -3.49 -10.77
C VAL A 127 -5.77 -4.94 -10.53
N VAL A 128 -6.75 -5.80 -10.21
CA VAL A 128 -6.53 -7.24 -9.99
C VAL A 128 -5.89 -7.88 -11.22
N SER A 129 -6.45 -7.67 -12.41
CA SER A 129 -5.93 -8.27 -13.65
C SER A 129 -4.50 -7.84 -14.00
N THR A 130 -4.10 -6.64 -13.54
CA THR A 130 -2.81 -6.04 -13.89
C THR A 130 -1.71 -6.36 -12.89
N LEU A 131 -2.08 -6.57 -11.61
CA LEU A 131 -1.11 -6.70 -10.52
C LEU A 131 -0.96 -8.11 -9.98
N SER A 132 -2.00 -8.95 -10.08
CA SER A 132 -2.03 -10.22 -9.38
C SER A 132 -1.42 -11.35 -10.21
N ASP A 133 -0.49 -12.09 -9.62
CA ASP A 133 0.02 -13.35 -10.17
C ASP A 133 -0.96 -14.49 -9.88
N GLN A 134 -1.62 -14.44 -8.70
CA GLN A 134 -2.60 -15.41 -8.25
C GLN A 134 -3.80 -14.70 -7.60
N ILE A 135 -5.00 -15.18 -7.90
CA ILE A 135 -6.26 -14.62 -7.43
C ILE A 135 -7.04 -15.71 -6.71
N THR A 136 -7.55 -15.38 -5.53
CA THR A 136 -8.51 -16.20 -4.79
C THR A 136 -9.83 -15.42 -4.70
N VAL A 137 -10.89 -15.94 -5.30
CA VAL A 137 -12.23 -15.34 -5.23
C VAL A 137 -13.00 -15.91 -4.05
N LEU A 138 -13.43 -15.01 -3.17
CA LEU A 138 -14.21 -15.34 -1.97
C LEU A 138 -15.65 -14.83 -2.13
N ALA A 139 -16.63 -15.67 -1.85
CA ALA A 139 -18.02 -15.27 -1.70
C ALA A 139 -18.69 -16.05 -0.58
N ARG A 140 -19.46 -15.35 0.26
CA ARG A 140 -20.22 -15.92 1.38
C ARG A 140 -19.37 -16.79 2.33
N GLY A 141 -18.09 -16.45 2.49
CA GLY A 141 -17.15 -17.17 3.35
C GLY A 141 -16.52 -18.42 2.74
N GLU A 142 -16.75 -18.69 1.45
CA GLU A 142 -16.20 -19.83 0.72
C GLU A 142 -15.29 -19.37 -0.41
N VAL A 143 -14.27 -20.20 -0.75
CA VAL A 143 -13.45 -20.00 -1.94
C VAL A 143 -14.21 -20.53 -3.15
N LEU A 144 -14.52 -19.63 -4.09
CA LEU A 144 -15.19 -20.00 -5.34
C LEU A 144 -14.23 -20.47 -6.42
N ALA A 145 -13.09 -19.83 -6.54
CA ALA A 145 -12.05 -20.14 -7.51
C ALA A 145 -10.70 -19.60 -7.05
N GLU A 146 -9.64 -20.23 -7.54
CA GLU A 146 -8.25 -19.84 -7.33
C GLU A 146 -7.45 -20.09 -8.60
N GLY A 147 -6.56 -19.16 -8.96
CA GLY A 147 -5.73 -19.25 -10.15
C GLY A 147 -5.29 -17.91 -10.69
N ASP A 148 -4.82 -17.90 -11.93
CA ASP A 148 -4.54 -16.66 -12.68
C ASP A 148 -5.84 -15.92 -13.08
N TYR A 149 -5.71 -14.71 -13.57
CA TYR A 149 -6.86 -13.89 -13.95
C TYR A 149 -7.72 -14.56 -15.03
N GLN A 150 -7.11 -15.22 -16.02
CA GLN A 150 -7.83 -15.84 -17.12
C GLN A 150 -8.67 -17.02 -16.63
N SER A 151 -8.10 -17.88 -15.81
CA SER A 151 -8.79 -19.04 -15.22
C SER A 151 -9.94 -18.62 -14.32
N VAL A 152 -9.72 -17.59 -13.49
CA VAL A 152 -10.70 -17.09 -12.52
C VAL A 152 -11.84 -16.35 -13.22
N SER A 153 -11.52 -15.46 -14.17
CA SER A 153 -12.53 -14.63 -14.87
C SER A 153 -13.48 -15.42 -15.76
N THR A 154 -13.07 -16.60 -16.22
CA THR A 154 -13.88 -17.51 -17.05
C THR A 154 -14.59 -18.59 -16.23
N ASN A 155 -14.35 -18.68 -14.93
CA ASN A 155 -14.97 -19.69 -14.08
C ASN A 155 -16.48 -19.45 -13.93
N PRO A 156 -17.36 -20.43 -14.28
CA PRO A 156 -18.81 -20.25 -14.24
C PRO A 156 -19.36 -19.80 -12.88
N LYS A 157 -18.79 -20.29 -11.78
CA LYS A 157 -19.21 -19.91 -10.42
C LYS A 157 -18.88 -18.46 -10.10
N VAL A 158 -17.74 -17.95 -10.59
CA VAL A 158 -17.33 -16.56 -10.43
C VAL A 158 -18.22 -15.66 -11.26
N VAL A 159 -18.44 -16.02 -12.53
CA VAL A 159 -19.33 -15.30 -13.45
C VAL A 159 -20.75 -15.20 -12.88
N GLU A 160 -21.32 -16.30 -12.37
CA GLU A 160 -22.64 -16.33 -11.73
C GLU A 160 -22.69 -15.44 -10.48
N ALA A 161 -21.66 -15.50 -9.61
CA ALA A 161 -21.62 -14.69 -8.39
C ALA A 161 -21.54 -13.19 -8.67
N TYR A 162 -20.86 -12.78 -9.74
CA TYR A 162 -20.73 -11.37 -10.15
C TYR A 162 -21.87 -10.88 -11.02
N LEU A 163 -22.40 -11.68 -11.95
CA LEU A 163 -23.50 -11.31 -12.85
C LEU A 163 -24.87 -11.62 -12.25
N GLY A 164 -24.99 -12.65 -11.40
CA GLY A 164 -26.24 -13.00 -10.72
C GLY A 164 -26.73 -11.94 -9.72
N THR A 165 -25.85 -11.04 -9.27
CA THR A 165 -26.21 -9.87 -8.45
C THR A 165 -26.74 -8.69 -9.24
N ALA A 166 -26.71 -8.73 -10.59
CA ALA A 166 -27.23 -7.67 -11.46
C ALA A 166 -28.74 -7.79 -11.74
N HIS A 167 -29.40 -8.85 -11.26
CA HIS A 167 -30.82 -9.15 -11.54
C HIS A 167 -31.65 -9.43 -10.27
N GLY A 168 -31.26 -8.83 -9.12
CA GLY A 168 -32.01 -8.90 -7.88
C GLY A 168 -32.44 -7.52 -7.39
#